data_8fbcf6227b9bb1c53879e2dd8bbd100f
#
_entry.id   8fbcf6227b9bb1c53879e2dd8bbd100f
#
_cell.length_a   1.000
_cell.length_b   1.000
_cell.length_c   1.000
_cell.angle_alpha   90.00
_cell.angle_beta   90.00
_cell.angle_gamma   90.00
#
_symmetry.space_group_name_H-M   'P 1'
#
loop_
_entity.id
_entity.type
_entity.pdbx_description
1 polymer ?
#
loop_
_entity_poly.entity_id
_entity_poly.type
_entity_poly.pdbx_seq_one_letter_code
_entity_poly.pdbx_strand_id
1 'polypeptide(L)'
;MGKSWLETLEAMEWRMPHMAALRNIRGFADSQPGLENIKKYLEMLVSGVNGGKQFPFRYITAYERMKESFERYEALIENDLENQNDEIEDKLGKRKRKTIVIPIEYKDIIMEYLEKCLQTSIENYPVLEGDVISLSDNSGSAHGTMTSSYGKQTVSDIGNLSALFTAYRASGRGVVGLFGDDLKFYEVDKSKSLLSQYSEISELGTTVGGDTENGVWLFFKWAF
;
A
#
# COMPACT_ATOMS: atom_id res chain seq x y z
N MET A 1 -20.67 12.89 -25.72
CA MET A 1 -19.84 11.71 -25.43
C MET A 1 -18.61 12.19 -24.67
N GLY A 2 -18.31 11.59 -23.51
CA GLY A 2 -17.08 11.93 -22.78
C GLY A 2 -15.85 11.38 -23.54
N LYS A 3 -14.74 12.10 -23.48
CA LYS A 3 -13.46 11.60 -24.04
C LYS A 3 -13.03 10.33 -23.32
N SER A 4 -12.40 9.40 -24.03
CA SER A 4 -11.79 8.22 -23.43
C SER A 4 -10.60 8.61 -22.54
N TRP A 5 -10.15 7.72 -21.64
CA TRP A 5 -8.95 7.95 -20.84
C TRP A 5 -7.73 8.24 -21.71
N LEU A 6 -7.55 7.48 -22.81
CA LEU A 6 -6.43 7.66 -23.73
C LEU A 6 -6.47 9.03 -24.42
N GLU A 7 -7.60 9.41 -25.00
CA GLU A 7 -7.78 10.74 -25.62
C GLU A 7 -7.51 11.87 -24.64
N THR A 8 -7.89 11.69 -23.37
CA THR A 8 -7.64 12.69 -22.32
C THR A 8 -6.16 12.79 -22.00
N LEU A 9 -5.47 11.66 -21.83
CA LEU A 9 -4.03 11.64 -21.54
C LEU A 9 -3.19 12.14 -22.69
N GLU A 10 -3.55 11.78 -23.92
CA GLU A 10 -2.89 12.29 -25.14
C GLU A 10 -3.05 13.80 -25.28
N ALA A 11 -4.25 14.34 -25.05
CA ALA A 11 -4.51 15.77 -25.07
C ALA A 11 -3.75 16.54 -23.98
N MET A 12 -3.40 15.87 -22.87
CA MET A 12 -2.56 16.41 -21.80
C MET A 12 -1.07 16.09 -21.99
N GLU A 13 -0.66 15.56 -23.13
CA GLU A 13 0.71 15.10 -23.40
C GLU A 13 1.24 14.17 -22.27
N TRP A 14 0.36 13.34 -21.69
CA TRP A 14 0.64 12.48 -20.54
C TRP A 14 1.12 13.24 -19.28
N ARG A 15 0.77 14.53 -19.16
CA ARG A 15 1.11 15.37 -18.00
C ARG A 15 -0.04 15.49 -17.04
N MET A 16 -0.29 14.43 -16.27
CA MET A 16 -1.29 14.45 -15.20
C MET A 16 -0.64 14.80 -13.86
N PRO A 17 -1.27 15.64 -13.01
CA PRO A 17 -0.79 15.85 -11.66
C PRO A 17 -0.65 14.50 -10.92
N HIS A 18 0.49 14.30 -10.25
CA HIS A 18 0.88 13.00 -9.69
C HIS A 18 -0.21 12.38 -8.80
N MET A 19 -0.82 13.17 -7.90
CA MET A 19 -1.88 12.69 -7.03
C MET A 19 -3.15 12.29 -7.80
N ALA A 20 -3.45 12.98 -8.89
CA ALA A 20 -4.56 12.62 -9.78
C ALA A 20 -4.25 11.29 -10.49
N ALA A 21 -3.01 11.11 -10.98
CA ALA A 21 -2.57 9.87 -11.59
C ALA A 21 -2.68 8.70 -10.59
N LEU A 22 -2.16 8.85 -9.37
CA LEU A 22 -2.22 7.80 -8.35
C LEU A 22 -3.68 7.40 -8.01
N ARG A 23 -4.59 8.37 -7.92
CA ARG A 23 -6.01 8.10 -7.62
C ARG A 23 -6.76 7.41 -8.76
N ASN A 24 -6.35 7.67 -9.98
CA ASN A 24 -7.06 7.21 -11.17
C ASN A 24 -6.47 5.94 -11.80
N ILE A 25 -5.39 5.37 -11.23
CA ILE A 25 -4.74 4.16 -11.76
C ILE A 25 -5.74 3.02 -11.98
N ARG A 26 -6.65 2.80 -11.02
CA ARG A 26 -7.68 1.77 -11.12
C ARG A 26 -8.66 2.04 -12.28
N GLY A 27 -9.16 3.28 -12.38
CA GLY A 27 -10.09 3.65 -13.45
C GLY A 27 -9.45 3.61 -14.84
N PHE A 28 -8.15 3.94 -14.93
CA PHE A 28 -7.40 3.79 -16.16
C PHE A 28 -7.21 2.33 -16.54
N ALA A 29 -6.80 1.48 -15.61
CA ALA A 29 -6.64 0.04 -15.84
C ALA A 29 -7.98 -0.64 -16.22
N ASP A 30 -9.10 -0.26 -15.56
CA ASP A 30 -10.45 -0.75 -15.89
C ASP A 30 -10.91 -0.36 -17.32
N SER A 31 -10.37 0.71 -17.88
CA SER A 31 -10.67 1.10 -19.26
C SER A 31 -9.98 0.21 -20.31
N GLN A 32 -9.14 -0.73 -19.89
CA GLN A 32 -8.44 -1.70 -20.73
C GLN A 32 -7.64 -1.04 -21.87
N PRO A 33 -6.72 -0.10 -21.54
CA PRO A 33 -6.03 0.70 -22.55
C PRO A 33 -4.95 -0.07 -23.31
N GLY A 34 -4.70 -1.32 -22.97
CA GLY A 34 -3.61 -2.16 -23.45
C GLY A 34 -2.32 -2.02 -22.63
N LEU A 35 -1.51 -3.07 -22.62
CA LEU A 35 -0.33 -3.19 -21.74
C LEU A 35 0.71 -2.07 -21.98
N GLU A 36 0.92 -1.65 -23.22
CA GLU A 36 1.84 -0.56 -23.56
C GLU A 36 1.40 0.76 -22.93
N ASN A 37 0.12 1.08 -22.98
CA ASN A 37 -0.41 2.31 -22.39
C ASN A 37 -0.43 2.24 -20.85
N ILE A 38 -0.68 1.07 -20.27
CA ILE A 38 -0.51 0.84 -18.82
C ILE A 38 0.93 1.14 -18.43
N LYS A 39 1.91 0.58 -19.13
CA LYS A 39 3.33 0.81 -18.83
C LYS A 39 3.70 2.28 -18.91
N LYS A 40 3.28 2.97 -19.97
CA LYS A 40 3.49 4.42 -20.13
C LYS A 40 2.88 5.24 -19.01
N TYR A 41 1.66 4.86 -18.56
CA TYR A 41 1.00 5.49 -17.41
C TYR A 41 1.79 5.30 -16.12
N LEU A 42 2.28 4.11 -15.88
CA LEU A 42 3.05 3.77 -14.70
C LEU A 42 4.44 4.45 -14.69
N GLU A 43 5.09 4.56 -15.84
CA GLU A 43 6.33 5.32 -15.99
C GLU A 43 6.13 6.82 -15.67
N MET A 44 5.02 7.40 -16.16
CA MET A 44 4.61 8.77 -15.80
C MET A 44 4.38 8.88 -14.27
N LEU A 45 3.72 7.89 -13.67
CA LEU A 45 3.45 7.86 -12.24
C LEU A 45 4.76 7.84 -11.43
N VAL A 46 5.70 6.96 -11.74
CA VAL A 46 7.00 6.87 -11.05
C VAL A 46 7.80 8.16 -11.21
N SER A 47 7.87 8.70 -12.42
CA SER A 47 8.60 9.95 -12.67
C SER A 47 8.05 11.16 -11.89
N GLY A 48 6.76 11.13 -11.56
CA GLY A 48 6.08 12.16 -10.80
C GLY A 48 6.26 12.10 -9.28
N VAL A 49 6.83 11.02 -8.73
CA VAL A 49 6.92 10.79 -7.26
C VAL A 49 7.67 11.91 -6.55
N ASN A 50 8.87 12.26 -7.04
CA ASN A 50 9.72 13.26 -6.42
C ASN A 50 9.11 14.68 -6.47
N GLY A 51 8.43 15.01 -7.55
CA GLY A 51 7.72 16.30 -7.69
C GLY A 51 6.41 16.32 -6.89
N GLY A 52 5.75 15.20 -6.78
CA GLY A 52 4.46 15.05 -6.11
C GLY A 52 4.52 15.10 -4.60
N LYS A 53 5.68 14.79 -4.01
CA LYS A 53 5.97 14.81 -2.55
C LYS A 53 4.86 14.18 -1.71
N GLN A 54 4.30 13.07 -2.18
CA GLN A 54 3.28 12.34 -1.44
C GLN A 54 3.93 11.49 -0.35
N PHE A 55 3.23 11.36 0.76
CA PHE A 55 3.66 10.46 1.83
C PHE A 55 3.64 8.99 1.36
N PRO A 56 4.62 8.16 1.75
CA PRO A 56 4.75 6.76 1.31
C PRO A 56 3.49 5.92 1.50
N PHE A 57 2.74 6.10 2.60
CA PHE A 57 1.51 5.35 2.85
C PHE A 57 0.40 5.60 1.80
N ARG A 58 0.49 6.64 0.97
CA ARG A 58 -0.42 6.84 -0.17
C ARG A 58 -0.23 5.75 -1.23
N TYR A 59 1.02 5.35 -1.46
CA TYR A 59 1.36 4.29 -2.41
C TYR A 59 0.96 2.93 -1.86
N ILE A 60 1.12 2.69 -0.56
CA ILE A 60 0.63 1.47 0.10
C ILE A 60 -0.89 1.36 -0.02
N THR A 61 -1.62 2.44 0.28
CA THR A 61 -3.07 2.45 0.09
C THR A 61 -3.48 2.17 -1.36
N ALA A 62 -2.74 2.68 -2.33
CA ALA A 62 -2.99 2.41 -3.75
C ALA A 62 -2.67 0.94 -4.09
N TYR A 63 -1.56 0.42 -3.57
CA TYR A 63 -1.14 -0.98 -3.73
C TYR A 63 -2.21 -1.95 -3.18
N GLU A 64 -2.63 -1.76 -1.94
CA GLU A 64 -3.66 -2.61 -1.31
C GLU A 64 -4.98 -2.57 -2.08
N ARG A 65 -5.43 -1.39 -2.52
CA ARG A 65 -6.65 -1.26 -3.32
C ARG A 65 -6.54 -1.95 -4.68
N MET A 66 -5.39 -1.91 -5.31
CA MET A 66 -5.16 -2.62 -6.57
C MET A 66 -5.12 -4.13 -6.33
N LYS A 67 -4.44 -4.59 -5.28
CA LYS A 67 -4.40 -5.98 -4.84
C LYS A 67 -5.82 -6.52 -4.60
N GLU A 68 -6.64 -5.82 -3.78
CA GLU A 68 -8.05 -6.19 -3.54
C GLU A 68 -8.87 -6.24 -4.84
N SER A 69 -8.55 -5.39 -5.81
CA SER A 69 -9.26 -5.38 -7.10
C SER A 69 -8.91 -6.59 -7.95
N PHE A 70 -7.65 -7.04 -7.93
CA PHE A 70 -7.21 -8.26 -8.61
C PHE A 70 -7.74 -9.52 -7.92
N GLU A 71 -7.66 -9.61 -6.60
CA GLU A 71 -8.21 -10.74 -5.82
C GLU A 71 -9.71 -10.91 -6.06
N ARG A 72 -10.46 -9.81 -6.11
CA ARG A 72 -11.90 -9.85 -6.43
C ARG A 72 -12.14 -10.32 -7.86
N TYR A 73 -11.30 -9.98 -8.80
CA TYR A 73 -11.42 -10.44 -10.18
C TYR A 73 -11.08 -11.93 -10.31
N GLU A 74 -10.03 -12.39 -9.65
CA GLU A 74 -9.67 -13.82 -9.59
C GLU A 74 -10.82 -14.64 -9.00
N ALA A 75 -11.42 -14.20 -7.90
CA ALA A 75 -12.58 -14.86 -7.29
C ALA A 75 -13.83 -14.86 -8.20
N LEU A 76 -14.03 -13.82 -9.02
CA LEU A 76 -15.13 -13.81 -10.00
C LEU A 76 -14.91 -14.81 -11.13
N ILE A 77 -13.67 -14.95 -11.62
CA ILE A 77 -13.33 -15.95 -12.64
C ILE A 77 -13.54 -17.36 -12.09
N GLU A 78 -13.10 -17.65 -10.87
CA GLU A 78 -13.31 -18.94 -10.24
C GLU A 78 -14.78 -19.28 -10.09
N ASN A 79 -15.60 -18.34 -9.62
CA ASN A 79 -17.04 -18.51 -9.48
C ASN A 79 -17.77 -18.66 -10.83
N ASP A 80 -17.36 -17.93 -11.87
CA ASP A 80 -17.94 -18.06 -13.22
C ASP A 80 -17.59 -19.41 -13.85
N LEU A 81 -16.42 -19.98 -13.54
CA LEU A 81 -16.04 -21.35 -13.96
C LEU A 81 -16.90 -22.42 -13.24
N GLU A 82 -17.28 -22.17 -11.97
CA GLU A 82 -18.15 -23.07 -11.21
C GLU A 82 -19.63 -22.95 -11.60
N ASN A 83 -20.10 -21.75 -11.98
CA ASN A 83 -21.51 -21.41 -12.22
C ASN A 83 -21.90 -21.27 -13.70
N GLN A 84 -21.33 -22.06 -14.62
CA GLN A 84 -21.72 -22.06 -16.04
C GLN A 84 -23.20 -22.44 -16.29
N ASN A 85 -24.04 -22.60 -15.26
CA ASN A 85 -25.44 -23.07 -15.39
C ASN A 85 -26.52 -22.14 -14.80
N ASP A 86 -26.24 -20.99 -14.19
CA ASP A 86 -27.31 -20.16 -13.61
C ASP A 86 -27.26 -18.70 -14.13
N GLU A 87 -28.14 -18.40 -15.10
CA GLU A 87 -28.53 -17.02 -15.42
C GLU A 87 -29.27 -16.42 -14.21
N ILE A 88 -28.59 -15.60 -13.41
CA ILE A 88 -29.25 -14.83 -12.36
C ILE A 88 -29.82 -13.54 -12.98
N GLU A 89 -31.08 -13.57 -13.34
CA GLU A 89 -31.87 -12.37 -13.60
C GLU A 89 -32.05 -11.57 -12.29
N ASP A 90 -31.45 -10.40 -12.20
CA ASP A 90 -31.68 -9.49 -11.07
C ASP A 90 -33.07 -8.85 -11.18
N LYS A 91 -34.06 -9.39 -10.44
CA LYS A 91 -35.46 -8.98 -10.41
C LYS A 91 -35.70 -7.58 -9.82
N LEU A 92 -34.72 -6.79 -9.48
CA LEU A 92 -34.87 -5.53 -8.73
C LEU A 92 -34.58 -4.24 -9.52
N GLY A 93 -34.34 -4.28 -10.84
CA GLY A 93 -34.26 -3.08 -11.68
C GLY A 93 -33.23 -2.02 -11.26
N LYS A 94 -32.35 -2.31 -10.32
CA LYS A 94 -31.27 -1.40 -9.92
C LYS A 94 -30.18 -1.44 -10.97
N ARG A 95 -29.77 -0.26 -11.46
CA ARG A 95 -28.61 -0.12 -12.35
C ARG A 95 -27.46 -0.97 -11.80
N LYS A 96 -27.11 -2.05 -12.51
CA LYS A 96 -25.91 -2.84 -12.21
C LYS A 96 -24.74 -1.88 -12.17
N ARG A 97 -24.09 -1.74 -11.02
CA ARG A 97 -22.77 -1.08 -10.99
C ARG A 97 -21.87 -1.92 -11.87
N LYS A 98 -21.33 -1.30 -12.94
CA LYS A 98 -20.37 -1.97 -13.82
C LYS A 98 -19.30 -2.59 -12.93
N THR A 99 -19.20 -3.91 -12.91
CA THR A 99 -18.13 -4.59 -12.19
C THR A 99 -16.82 -4.13 -12.82
N ILE A 100 -15.93 -3.56 -12.02
CA ILE A 100 -14.63 -3.12 -12.50
C ILE A 100 -13.81 -4.38 -12.73
N VAL A 101 -13.46 -4.61 -13.98
CA VAL A 101 -12.70 -5.78 -14.42
C VAL A 101 -11.37 -5.30 -14.96
N ILE A 102 -10.34 -5.37 -14.12
CA ILE A 102 -8.99 -5.06 -14.53
C ILE A 102 -8.34 -6.34 -15.05
N PRO A 103 -7.85 -6.36 -16.31
CA PRO A 103 -7.20 -7.55 -16.85
C PRO A 103 -6.06 -8.03 -15.94
N ILE A 104 -6.04 -9.34 -15.66
CA ILE A 104 -5.05 -9.93 -14.75
C ILE A 104 -3.61 -9.77 -15.26
N GLU A 105 -3.44 -9.67 -16.57
CA GLU A 105 -2.16 -9.41 -17.23
C GLU A 105 -1.49 -8.10 -16.81
N TYR A 106 -2.28 -7.15 -16.22
CA TYR A 106 -1.74 -5.89 -15.71
C TYR A 106 -1.28 -6.00 -14.25
N LYS A 107 -1.59 -7.11 -13.55
CA LYS A 107 -1.33 -7.26 -12.11
C LYS A 107 0.12 -7.01 -11.76
N ASP A 108 1.00 -7.83 -12.30
CA ASP A 108 2.42 -7.82 -11.92
C ASP A 108 3.08 -6.47 -12.20
N ILE A 109 2.82 -5.90 -13.37
CA ILE A 109 3.41 -4.62 -13.74
C ILE A 109 2.87 -3.47 -12.88
N ILE A 110 1.58 -3.43 -12.58
CA ILE A 110 0.99 -2.38 -11.73
C ILE A 110 1.56 -2.49 -10.30
N MET A 111 1.62 -3.70 -9.74
CA MET A 111 2.10 -3.92 -8.39
C MET A 111 3.59 -3.57 -8.27
N GLU A 112 4.43 -3.98 -9.23
CA GLU A 112 5.85 -3.63 -9.31
C GLU A 112 6.07 -2.11 -9.35
N TYR A 113 5.32 -1.39 -10.18
CA TYR A 113 5.49 0.05 -10.31
C TYR A 113 4.97 0.84 -9.10
N LEU A 114 3.92 0.36 -8.42
CA LEU A 114 3.49 0.95 -7.16
C LEU A 114 4.54 0.76 -6.05
N GLU A 115 5.21 -0.39 -6.03
CA GLU A 115 6.33 -0.60 -5.12
C GLU A 115 7.53 0.31 -5.45
N LYS A 116 7.84 0.52 -6.73
CA LYS A 116 8.84 1.52 -7.16
C LYS A 116 8.48 2.93 -6.71
N CYS A 117 7.19 3.30 -6.80
CA CYS A 117 6.72 4.59 -6.29
C CYS A 117 6.92 4.71 -4.78
N LEU A 118 6.60 3.66 -4.03
CA LEU A 118 6.82 3.59 -2.58
C LEU A 118 8.31 3.77 -2.25
N GLN A 119 9.17 2.99 -2.88
CA GLN A 119 10.62 3.05 -2.69
C GLN A 119 11.17 4.46 -2.98
N THR A 120 10.82 5.02 -4.14
CA THR A 120 11.24 6.38 -4.53
C THR A 120 10.72 7.44 -3.56
N SER A 121 9.50 7.27 -3.02
CA SER A 121 8.92 8.23 -2.09
C SER A 121 9.66 8.30 -0.76
N ILE A 122 10.21 7.17 -0.29
CA ILE A 122 11.01 7.11 0.94
C ILE A 122 12.36 7.81 0.77
N GLU A 123 12.92 7.78 -0.44
CA GLU A 123 14.17 8.50 -0.74
C GLU A 123 14.04 10.02 -0.56
N ASN A 124 12.82 10.56 -0.61
CA ASN A 124 12.54 11.97 -0.31
C ASN A 124 12.67 12.34 1.17
N TYR A 125 12.72 11.35 2.07
CA TYR A 125 12.96 11.60 3.49
C TYR A 125 14.45 11.84 3.76
N PRO A 126 14.78 12.69 4.75
CA PRO A 126 16.17 12.92 5.10
C PRO A 126 16.84 11.62 5.57
N VAL A 127 18.12 11.49 5.28
CA VAL A 127 18.95 10.44 5.89
C VAL A 127 19.14 10.76 7.36
N LEU A 128 18.97 9.76 8.21
CA LEU A 128 19.25 9.86 9.64
C LEU A 128 20.63 9.29 9.91
N GLU A 129 21.52 10.12 10.44
CA GLU A 129 22.90 9.72 10.71
C GLU A 129 23.00 8.71 11.86
N GLY A 130 23.77 7.65 11.64
CA GLY A 130 24.04 6.60 12.62
C GLY A 130 23.00 5.48 12.63
N ASP A 131 23.00 4.72 13.72
CA ASP A 131 22.03 3.66 13.99
C ASP A 131 20.72 4.29 14.50
N VAL A 132 19.59 3.78 14.03
CA VAL A 132 18.26 4.32 14.38
C VAL A 132 17.37 3.19 14.88
N ILE A 133 16.77 3.41 16.05
CA ILE A 133 15.68 2.58 16.55
C ILE A 133 14.40 3.40 16.52
N SER A 134 13.40 2.91 15.81
CA SER A 134 12.09 3.53 15.76
C SER A 134 11.06 2.63 16.43
N LEU A 135 10.36 3.16 17.43
CA LEU A 135 9.39 2.41 18.20
C LEU A 135 7.98 2.54 17.62
N SER A 136 7.23 1.45 17.59
CA SER A 136 5.83 1.39 17.17
C SER A 136 4.96 0.73 18.22
N ASP A 137 3.85 1.38 18.55
CA ASP A 137 2.82 0.86 19.44
C ASP A 137 2.01 -0.23 18.73
N ASN A 138 2.05 -1.44 19.28
CA ASN A 138 1.30 -2.60 18.82
C ASN A 138 0.38 -3.16 19.93
N SER A 139 0.00 -2.30 20.88
CA SER A 139 -0.98 -2.65 21.92
C SER A 139 -2.36 -2.95 21.32
N GLY A 140 -3.24 -3.54 22.13
CA GLY A 140 -4.60 -3.88 21.74
C GLY A 140 -5.41 -2.68 21.28
N SER A 141 -5.22 -1.49 21.90
CA SER A 141 -5.87 -0.25 21.47
C SER A 141 -5.36 0.23 20.11
N ALA A 142 -4.07 0.09 19.83
CA ALA A 142 -3.48 0.46 18.54
C ALA A 142 -3.98 -0.44 17.39
N HIS A 143 -4.13 -1.75 17.65
CA HIS A 143 -4.73 -2.69 16.69
C HIS A 143 -6.24 -2.51 16.52
N GLY A 144 -6.97 -2.14 17.59
CA GLY A 144 -8.43 -2.00 17.59
C GLY A 144 -8.92 -0.67 17.02
N THR A 145 -8.07 0.33 16.87
CA THR A 145 -8.48 1.69 16.47
C THR A 145 -8.18 1.95 15.00
N MET A 146 -9.24 2.22 14.22
CA MET A 146 -9.12 2.63 12.82
C MET A 146 -8.71 4.09 12.70
N THR A 147 -7.79 4.40 11.80
CA THR A 147 -7.31 5.78 11.56
C THR A 147 -8.31 6.65 10.81
N SER A 148 -9.30 6.04 10.17
CA SER A 148 -10.30 6.73 9.35
C SER A 148 -11.59 5.92 9.26
N SER A 149 -12.75 6.60 9.22
CA SER A 149 -14.06 5.97 8.96
C SER A 149 -14.16 5.29 7.58
N TYR A 150 -13.25 5.59 6.66
CA TYR A 150 -13.24 5.08 5.29
C TYR A 150 -12.03 4.20 4.97
N GLY A 151 -11.07 4.10 5.89
CA GLY A 151 -9.85 3.30 5.74
C GLY A 151 -9.93 2.02 6.56
N LYS A 152 -9.17 1.01 6.15
CA LYS A 152 -9.00 -0.24 6.90
C LYS A 152 -7.75 -0.23 7.78
N GLN A 153 -6.91 0.80 7.66
CA GLN A 153 -5.65 0.89 8.38
C GLN A 153 -5.88 1.25 9.84
N THR A 154 -5.29 0.49 10.72
CA THR A 154 -5.29 0.73 12.16
C THR A 154 -4.22 1.74 12.57
N VAL A 155 -4.22 2.16 13.83
CA VAL A 155 -3.17 2.99 14.42
C VAL A 155 -1.83 2.25 14.38
N SER A 156 -1.82 0.95 14.71
CA SER A 156 -0.62 0.11 14.64
C SER A 156 -0.07 -0.01 13.21
N ASP A 157 -0.93 -0.13 12.18
CA ASP A 157 -0.48 -0.17 10.79
C ASP A 157 0.30 1.10 10.40
N ILE A 158 -0.23 2.28 10.74
CA ILE A 158 0.45 3.56 10.47
C ILE A 158 1.71 3.70 11.31
N GLY A 159 1.68 3.25 12.58
CA GLY A 159 2.85 3.22 13.46
C GLY A 159 3.96 2.34 12.88
N ASN A 160 3.64 1.12 12.49
CA ASN A 160 4.59 0.15 11.90
C ASN A 160 5.21 0.68 10.60
N LEU A 161 4.39 1.25 9.71
CA LEU A 161 4.87 1.86 8.48
C LEU A 161 5.80 3.05 8.75
N SER A 162 5.42 3.93 9.68
CA SER A 162 6.23 5.10 10.03
C SER A 162 7.54 4.70 10.66
N ALA A 163 7.53 3.68 11.52
CA ALA A 163 8.73 3.12 12.14
C ALA A 163 9.67 2.47 11.12
N LEU A 164 9.12 1.68 10.19
CA LEU A 164 9.88 1.07 9.10
C LEU A 164 10.54 2.15 8.23
N PHE A 165 9.79 3.19 7.80
CA PHE A 165 10.35 4.24 6.95
C PHE A 165 11.45 5.03 7.65
N THR A 166 11.26 5.32 8.93
CA THR A 166 12.26 6.01 9.75
C THR A 166 13.54 5.18 9.89
N ALA A 167 13.40 3.90 10.25
CA ALA A 167 14.51 2.97 10.37
C ALA A 167 15.22 2.70 9.03
N TYR A 168 14.47 2.63 7.93
CA TYR A 168 15.03 2.46 6.59
C TYR A 168 15.94 3.62 6.16
N ARG A 169 15.71 4.84 6.68
CA ARG A 169 16.53 6.03 6.37
C ARG A 169 17.77 6.19 7.26
N ALA A 170 18.02 5.27 8.18
CA ALA A 170 19.27 5.25 8.94
C ALA A 170 20.49 5.11 8.01
N SER A 171 21.56 5.87 8.24
CA SER A 171 22.84 5.67 7.53
C SER A 171 23.58 4.42 8.04
N GLY A 172 23.39 4.06 9.30
CA GLY A 172 23.82 2.81 9.93
C GLY A 172 22.72 1.74 9.92
N ARG A 173 22.60 1.00 11.03
CA ARG A 173 21.55 0.01 11.23
C ARG A 173 20.21 0.68 11.51
N GLY A 174 19.16 0.21 10.86
CA GLY A 174 17.79 0.60 11.16
C GLY A 174 17.07 -0.54 11.88
N VAL A 175 16.43 -0.24 12.99
CA VAL A 175 15.69 -1.22 13.80
C VAL A 175 14.29 -0.69 14.10
N VAL A 176 13.27 -1.52 13.92
CA VAL A 176 11.91 -1.27 14.38
C VAL A 176 11.71 -1.99 15.68
N GLY A 177 11.36 -1.27 16.75
CA GLY A 177 10.96 -1.83 18.03
C GLY A 177 9.44 -1.83 18.14
N LEU A 178 8.84 -3.00 18.33
CA LEU A 178 7.41 -3.22 18.44
C LEU A 178 7.08 -3.48 19.91
N PHE A 179 6.24 -2.66 20.50
CA PHE A 179 5.91 -2.78 21.91
C PHE A 179 4.41 -2.97 22.16
N GLY A 180 4.11 -3.76 23.19
CA GLY A 180 2.83 -4.05 23.79
C GLY A 180 3.08 -4.50 25.23
N ASP A 181 2.64 -5.68 25.66
CA ASP A 181 3.08 -6.32 26.91
C ASP A 181 4.55 -6.71 26.87
N ASP A 182 5.06 -7.03 25.69
CA ASP A 182 6.42 -7.41 25.38
C ASP A 182 7.07 -6.40 24.43
N LEU A 183 8.37 -6.54 24.20
CA LEU A 183 9.14 -5.74 23.26
C LEU A 183 9.89 -6.65 22.31
N LYS A 184 9.68 -6.46 21.01
CA LYS A 184 10.38 -7.19 19.95
C LYS A 184 11.04 -6.25 18.97
N PHE A 185 12.13 -6.70 18.38
CA PHE A 185 12.90 -5.92 17.43
C PHE A 185 12.92 -6.59 16.07
N TYR A 186 12.82 -5.76 15.03
CA TYR A 186 12.99 -6.14 13.64
C TYR A 186 14.10 -5.30 13.02
N GLU A 187 15.16 -5.93 12.54
CA GLU A 187 16.25 -5.22 11.85
C GLU A 187 15.88 -5.04 10.37
N VAL A 188 15.95 -3.79 9.91
CA VAL A 188 15.56 -3.42 8.55
C VAL A 188 16.65 -3.80 7.56
N ASP A 189 16.30 -4.56 6.55
CA ASP A 189 17.16 -4.98 5.45
C ASP A 189 16.88 -4.14 4.20
N LYS A 190 17.82 -3.27 3.83
CA LYS A 190 17.67 -2.38 2.67
C LYS A 190 17.66 -3.10 1.32
N SER A 191 18.00 -4.39 1.29
CA SER A 191 17.94 -5.22 0.08
C SER A 191 16.57 -5.86 -0.14
N LYS A 192 15.73 -5.91 0.90
CA LYS A 192 14.39 -6.49 0.84
C LYS A 192 13.34 -5.47 0.41
N SER A 193 12.26 -5.97 -0.19
CA SER A 193 11.05 -5.21 -0.44
C SER A 193 10.50 -4.57 0.84
N LEU A 194 10.12 -3.29 0.76
CA LEU A 194 9.49 -2.58 1.88
C LEU A 194 8.15 -3.18 2.27
N LEU A 195 7.38 -3.66 1.29
CA LEU A 195 6.08 -4.28 1.55
C LEU A 195 6.24 -5.65 2.24
N SER A 196 7.26 -6.42 1.86
CA SER A 196 7.59 -7.68 2.54
C SER A 196 7.96 -7.42 4.00
N GLN A 197 8.84 -6.45 4.25
CA GLN A 197 9.25 -6.08 5.61
C GLN A 197 8.09 -5.54 6.43
N TYR A 198 7.21 -4.72 5.83
CA TYR A 198 5.99 -4.26 6.50
C TYR A 198 5.09 -5.44 6.92
N SER A 199 4.93 -6.44 6.07
CA SER A 199 4.17 -7.64 6.40
C SER A 199 4.79 -8.42 7.58
N GLU A 200 6.12 -8.62 7.54
CA GLU A 200 6.88 -9.28 8.61
C GLU A 200 6.77 -8.51 9.95
N ILE A 201 6.88 -7.18 9.90
CA ILE A 201 6.73 -6.28 11.06
C ILE A 201 5.31 -6.35 11.62
N SER A 202 4.29 -6.30 10.76
CA SER A 202 2.90 -6.36 11.19
C SER A 202 2.57 -7.70 11.84
N GLU A 203 3.05 -8.81 11.28
CA GLU A 203 2.91 -10.14 11.87
C GLU A 203 3.62 -10.21 13.23
N LEU A 204 4.85 -9.74 13.32
CA LEU A 204 5.59 -9.69 14.58
C LEU A 204 4.88 -8.83 15.62
N GLY A 205 4.27 -7.71 15.21
CA GLY A 205 3.49 -6.80 16.06
C GLY A 205 2.29 -7.46 16.72
N THR A 206 1.64 -8.43 16.08
CA THR A 206 0.52 -9.16 16.68
C THR A 206 0.94 -10.04 17.89
N THR A 207 2.22 -10.25 18.07
CA THR A 207 2.78 -11.18 19.07
C THR A 207 3.31 -10.49 20.33
N VAL A 208 3.19 -9.14 20.44
CA VAL A 208 3.72 -8.39 21.60
C VAL A 208 2.72 -8.18 22.75
N GLY A 209 1.48 -8.65 22.58
CA GLY A 209 0.45 -8.54 23.62
C GLY A 209 -0.34 -7.23 23.59
N GLY A 210 -1.32 -7.10 24.47
CA GLY A 210 -2.35 -6.06 24.41
C GLY A 210 -2.10 -4.80 25.24
N ASP A 211 -1.23 -4.85 26.23
CA ASP A 211 -0.88 -3.72 27.08
C ASP A 211 0.19 -2.82 26.44
N THR A 212 0.34 -1.60 26.93
CA THR A 212 1.31 -0.63 26.38
C THR A 212 2.47 -0.39 27.34
N GLU A 213 2.18 -0.28 28.63
CA GLU A 213 3.09 0.21 29.65
C GLU A 213 4.33 -0.69 29.81
N ASN A 214 4.13 -1.99 29.85
CA ASN A 214 5.20 -2.95 30.11
C ASN A 214 6.26 -2.96 29.01
N GLY A 215 5.83 -2.95 27.74
CA GLY A 215 6.74 -2.90 26.59
C GLY A 215 7.60 -1.65 26.54
N VAL A 216 7.07 -0.49 26.95
CA VAL A 216 7.83 0.75 27.05
C VAL A 216 8.91 0.65 28.16
N TRP A 217 8.56 0.10 29.33
CA TRP A 217 9.54 -0.13 30.40
C TRP A 217 10.63 -1.13 29.99
N LEU A 218 10.29 -2.17 29.25
CA LEU A 218 11.26 -3.12 28.72
C LEU A 218 12.26 -2.44 27.78
N PHE A 219 11.80 -1.50 26.96
CA PHE A 219 12.71 -0.73 26.10
C PHE A 219 13.70 0.10 26.91
N PHE A 220 13.25 0.85 27.92
CA PHE A 220 14.16 1.63 28.77
C PHE A 220 15.15 0.73 29.52
N LYS A 221 14.70 -0.40 30.06
CA LYS A 221 15.57 -1.37 30.72
C LYS A 221 16.61 -1.99 29.77
N TRP A 222 16.26 -2.13 28.50
CA TRP A 222 17.19 -2.63 27.49
C TRP A 222 18.19 -1.57 27.05
N ALA A 223 17.76 -0.30 26.94
CA ALA A 223 18.57 0.81 26.41
C ALA A 223 19.55 1.42 27.43
N PHE A 224 19.28 1.27 28.73
CA PHE A 224 20.06 1.85 29.85
C PHE A 224 20.42 0.79 30.90
#